data_41a2e267e8bd50fd5a209587aff2346d
#
_entry.id   41a2e267e8bd50fd5a209587aff2346d
#
_cell.length_a   1.000
_cell.length_b   1.000
_cell.length_c   1.000
_cell.angle_alpha   90.00
_cell.angle_beta   90.00
_cell.angle_gamma   90.00
#
_symmetry.space_group_name_H-M   'P 1'
#
loop_
_entity.id
_entity.type
_entity.pdbx_description
1 polymer ?
#
loop_
_entity_poly.entity_id
_entity_poly.type
_entity_poly.pdbx_seq_one_letter_code
_entity_poly.pdbx_strand_id
1 'polypeptide(L)'
;LPFYPSPLRDDGYDIADYMSVHPAYGTLRDFRQLVREAHRRGLRVITEVVVNHTSDQHPWFQRARRAPAGSKYRDFYVWSDTADRYNDARIIFKDFESSNWSWDATAGAYYWHRFYSHQPDLNWDNREVRRAMFAVVDFWLDMGVDGLRLDAVPYLYEQEGTNCENLPETHDVLKRLRLHMDRKYENRMLLAE
;
A
#
# COMPACT_ATOMS: atom_id res chain seq x y z
N LEU A 1 -12.81 -6.53 1.97
CA LEU A 1 -12.09 -6.60 0.68
C LEU A 1 -11.88 -5.21 0.11
N PRO A 2 -10.76 -4.95 -0.59
CA PRO A 2 -10.54 -3.70 -1.28
C PRO A 2 -11.61 -3.45 -2.35
N PHE A 3 -12.01 -2.20 -2.51
CA PHE A 3 -13.03 -1.79 -3.48
C PHE A 3 -12.51 -0.71 -4.44
N TYR A 4 -11.21 -0.51 -4.43
CA TYR A 4 -10.50 0.45 -5.27
C TYR A 4 -10.41 0.00 -6.73
N PRO A 5 -10.18 0.92 -7.69
CA PRO A 5 -9.76 0.54 -9.03
C PRO A 5 -8.54 -0.40 -8.97
N SER A 6 -8.68 -1.54 -9.62
CA SER A 6 -7.71 -2.62 -9.63
C SER A 6 -7.84 -3.42 -10.92
N PRO A 7 -6.76 -3.99 -11.47
CA PRO A 7 -6.86 -5.00 -12.51
C PRO A 7 -7.42 -6.35 -12.03
N LEU A 8 -7.69 -6.48 -10.71
CA LEU A 8 -8.29 -7.66 -10.07
C LEU A 8 -7.49 -8.96 -10.27
N ARG A 9 -6.16 -8.86 -10.38
CA ARG A 9 -5.27 -10.04 -10.44
C ARG A 9 -5.05 -10.67 -9.07
N ASP A 10 -5.38 -9.94 -8.01
CA ASP A 10 -5.38 -10.40 -6.62
C ASP A 10 -6.63 -9.85 -5.89
N ASP A 11 -7.80 -10.07 -6.47
CA ASP A 11 -9.13 -9.75 -5.90
C ASP A 11 -9.27 -8.32 -5.32
N GLY A 12 -8.47 -7.38 -5.85
CA GLY A 12 -8.48 -5.97 -5.44
C GLY A 12 -7.32 -5.56 -4.53
N TYR A 13 -6.50 -6.49 -4.04
CA TYR A 13 -5.29 -6.15 -3.26
C TYR A 13 -4.17 -5.55 -4.13
N ASP A 14 -4.28 -5.64 -5.45
CA ASP A 14 -3.45 -4.96 -6.43
C ASP A 14 -4.07 -3.60 -6.83
N ILE A 15 -4.00 -2.62 -5.93
CA ILE A 15 -4.65 -1.31 -6.07
C ILE A 15 -3.97 -0.46 -7.15
N ALA A 16 -4.77 0.05 -8.10
CA ALA A 16 -4.31 0.95 -9.16
C ALA A 16 -4.65 2.43 -8.90
N ASP A 17 -5.60 2.73 -8.01
CA ASP A 17 -5.94 4.09 -7.57
C ASP A 17 -6.53 4.05 -6.16
N TYR A 18 -5.85 4.65 -5.19
CA TYR A 18 -6.29 4.68 -3.79
C TYR A 18 -7.45 5.63 -3.49
N MET A 19 -7.73 6.59 -4.37
CA MET A 19 -8.69 7.68 -4.08
C MET A 19 -9.96 7.59 -4.92
N SER A 20 -10.30 6.39 -5.41
CA SER A 20 -11.49 6.14 -6.21
C SER A 20 -12.15 4.82 -5.82
N VAL A 21 -13.31 4.56 -6.39
CA VAL A 21 -14.08 3.31 -6.26
C VAL A 21 -14.02 2.58 -7.59
N HIS A 22 -13.83 1.26 -7.57
CA HIS A 22 -13.85 0.45 -8.78
C HIS A 22 -15.21 0.60 -9.48
N PRO A 23 -15.26 0.83 -10.81
CA PRO A 23 -16.50 1.12 -11.53
C PRO A 23 -17.61 0.07 -11.37
N ALA A 24 -17.24 -1.21 -11.14
CA ALA A 24 -18.20 -2.27 -10.90
C ALA A 24 -18.96 -2.12 -9.57
N TYR A 25 -18.43 -1.35 -8.61
CA TYR A 25 -19.02 -1.14 -7.28
C TYR A 25 -19.71 0.22 -7.13
N GLY A 26 -19.56 1.10 -8.12
CA GLY A 26 -20.16 2.42 -8.11
C GLY A 26 -19.16 3.57 -8.12
N THR A 27 -19.53 4.65 -7.46
CA THR A 27 -18.78 5.91 -7.45
C THR A 27 -18.46 6.36 -6.01
N LEU A 28 -17.62 7.38 -5.86
CA LEU A 28 -17.40 8.04 -4.55
C LEU A 28 -18.69 8.61 -3.95
N ARG A 29 -19.67 8.98 -4.79
CA ARG A 29 -20.99 9.42 -4.33
C ARG A 29 -21.76 8.28 -3.68
N ASP A 30 -21.76 7.10 -4.31
CA ASP A 30 -22.41 5.90 -3.80
C ASP A 30 -21.75 5.44 -2.50
N PHE A 31 -20.42 5.50 -2.43
CA PHE A 31 -19.68 5.21 -1.21
C PHE A 31 -20.07 6.17 -0.06
N ARG A 32 -20.13 7.48 -0.32
CA ARG A 32 -20.62 8.46 0.70
C ARG A 32 -22.03 8.15 1.14
N GLN A 33 -22.89 7.71 0.23
CA GLN A 33 -24.25 7.31 0.57
C GLN A 33 -24.25 6.05 1.45
N LEU A 34 -23.44 5.05 1.12
CA LEU A 34 -23.26 3.85 1.93
C LEU A 34 -22.88 4.19 3.38
N VAL A 35 -21.85 5.03 3.57
CA VAL A 35 -21.40 5.46 4.91
C VAL A 35 -22.52 6.16 5.68
N ARG A 36 -23.22 7.12 5.07
CA ARG A 36 -24.35 7.80 5.70
C ARG A 36 -25.47 6.84 6.11
N GLU A 37 -25.83 5.92 5.23
CA GLU A 37 -26.91 4.95 5.48
C GLU A 37 -26.54 3.92 6.55
N ALA A 38 -25.24 3.54 6.62
CA ALA A 38 -24.71 2.70 7.70
C ALA A 38 -24.82 3.42 9.05
N HIS A 39 -24.36 4.67 9.12
CA HIS A 39 -24.42 5.48 10.33
C HIS A 39 -25.85 5.72 10.82
N ARG A 40 -26.81 5.96 9.92
CA ARG A 40 -28.23 6.07 10.28
C ARG A 40 -28.80 4.83 10.95
N ARG A 41 -28.18 3.68 10.71
CA ARG A 41 -28.54 2.37 11.29
C ARG A 41 -27.70 1.99 12.49
N GLY A 42 -26.83 2.90 12.98
CA GLY A 42 -25.93 2.66 14.09
C GLY A 42 -24.74 1.75 13.74
N LEU A 43 -24.47 1.52 12.44
CA LEU A 43 -23.34 0.71 11.97
C LEU A 43 -22.09 1.57 11.80
N ARG A 44 -20.94 1.01 12.15
CA ARG A 44 -19.62 1.59 11.85
C ARG A 44 -19.07 1.01 10.55
N VAL A 45 -18.38 1.84 9.79
CA VAL A 45 -17.78 1.44 8.50
C VAL A 45 -16.26 1.48 8.62
N ILE A 46 -15.64 0.34 8.41
CA ILE A 46 -14.19 0.18 8.34
C ILE A 46 -13.85 -0.23 6.91
N THR A 47 -12.91 0.48 6.31
CA THR A 47 -12.41 0.17 4.98
C THR A 47 -10.99 -0.35 5.04
N GLU A 48 -10.60 -1.07 4.02
CA GLU A 48 -9.28 -1.65 3.88
C GLU A 48 -8.34 -0.70 3.14
N VAL A 49 -7.08 -0.63 3.53
CA VAL A 49 -6.02 0.07 2.79
C VAL A 49 -4.79 -0.84 2.73
N VAL A 50 -4.39 -1.20 1.52
CA VAL A 50 -3.14 -1.94 1.29
C VAL A 50 -1.99 -0.96 1.33
N VAL A 51 -1.18 -1.02 2.38
CA VAL A 51 -0.12 -0.02 2.62
C VAL A 51 1.25 -0.46 2.14
N ASN A 52 1.45 -1.77 1.92
CA ASN A 52 2.75 -2.33 1.56
C ASN A 52 3.11 -2.12 0.08
N HIS A 53 2.16 -2.33 -0.82
CA HIS A 53 2.40 -2.39 -2.26
C HIS A 53 1.25 -1.75 -3.05
N THR A 54 1.45 -1.61 -4.35
CA THR A 54 0.42 -1.21 -5.30
C THR A 54 0.34 -2.22 -6.44
N SER A 55 -0.68 -2.09 -7.30
CA SER A 55 -0.60 -2.70 -8.62
C SER A 55 0.58 -2.14 -9.42
N ASP A 56 1.17 -2.96 -10.28
CA ASP A 56 2.11 -2.50 -11.31
C ASP A 56 1.46 -1.49 -12.30
N GLN A 57 0.13 -1.44 -12.35
CA GLN A 57 -0.63 -0.46 -13.15
C GLN A 57 -0.87 0.86 -12.43
N HIS A 58 -0.51 0.97 -11.14
CA HIS A 58 -0.66 2.22 -10.41
C HIS A 58 0.18 3.35 -11.06
N PRO A 59 -0.36 4.58 -11.19
CA PRO A 59 0.38 5.71 -11.78
C PRO A 59 1.73 5.99 -11.11
N TRP A 60 1.86 5.72 -9.81
CA TRP A 60 3.14 5.86 -9.10
C TRP A 60 4.19 4.89 -9.63
N PHE A 61 3.84 3.61 -9.84
CA PHE A 61 4.78 2.63 -10.39
C PHE A 61 5.11 2.93 -11.86
N GLN A 62 4.09 3.25 -12.66
CA GLN A 62 4.27 3.62 -14.07
C GLN A 62 5.15 4.85 -14.25
N ARG A 63 5.14 5.77 -13.29
CA ARG A 63 6.04 6.92 -13.26
C ARG A 63 7.44 6.53 -12.75
N ALA A 64 7.52 5.74 -11.69
CA ALA A 64 8.77 5.31 -11.08
C ALA A 64 9.65 4.55 -12.09
N ARG A 65 9.09 3.59 -12.82
CA ARG A 65 9.83 2.76 -13.78
C ARG A 65 10.43 3.55 -14.95
N ARG A 66 9.90 4.76 -15.23
CA ARG A 66 10.37 5.68 -16.28
C ARG A 66 11.25 6.81 -15.74
N ALA A 67 11.33 6.97 -14.45
CA ALA A 67 12.08 8.04 -13.81
C ALA A 67 13.56 7.68 -13.69
N PRO A 68 14.48 8.67 -13.73
CA PRO A 68 15.90 8.44 -13.48
C PRO A 68 16.14 7.84 -12.10
N ALA A 69 17.15 6.97 -11.99
CA ALA A 69 17.60 6.44 -10.70
C ALA A 69 17.96 7.60 -9.73
N GLY A 70 17.65 7.44 -8.44
CA GLY A 70 17.85 8.44 -7.40
C GLY A 70 16.89 9.62 -7.45
N SER A 71 15.91 9.64 -8.36
CA SER A 71 14.86 10.66 -8.35
C SER A 71 13.79 10.31 -7.32
N LYS A 72 13.15 11.34 -6.75
CA LYS A 72 12.02 11.15 -5.80
C LYS A 72 10.87 10.30 -6.34
N TYR A 73 10.74 10.19 -7.65
CA TYR A 73 9.70 9.37 -8.28
C TYR A 73 10.14 7.92 -8.45
N ARG A 74 11.42 7.70 -8.80
CA ARG A 74 12.01 6.36 -8.85
C ARG A 74 11.94 5.72 -7.48
N ASP A 75 12.30 6.46 -6.45
CA ASP A 75 12.43 6.00 -5.08
C ASP A 75 11.07 5.82 -4.35
N PHE A 76 9.94 5.92 -5.08
CA PHE A 76 8.64 5.51 -4.56
C PHE A 76 8.54 4.00 -4.32
N TYR A 77 9.36 3.21 -5.02
CA TYR A 77 9.44 1.75 -4.89
C TYR A 77 10.86 1.33 -4.55
N VAL A 78 11.00 0.09 -4.11
CA VAL A 78 12.30 -0.48 -3.75
C VAL A 78 12.94 -1.08 -4.99
N TRP A 79 14.14 -0.60 -5.35
CA TRP A 79 14.87 -0.99 -6.54
C TRP A 79 16.27 -1.49 -6.21
N SER A 80 16.80 -2.37 -7.06
CA SER A 80 18.19 -2.85 -7.00
C SER A 80 18.72 -3.13 -8.40
N ASP A 81 20.05 -3.02 -8.56
CA ASP A 81 20.74 -3.44 -9.79
C ASP A 81 20.88 -4.96 -9.85
N THR A 82 20.73 -5.66 -8.73
CA THR A 82 20.85 -7.11 -8.59
C THR A 82 19.66 -7.70 -7.86
N ALA A 83 19.42 -9.01 -7.99
CA ALA A 83 18.35 -9.73 -7.33
C ALA A 83 18.81 -10.50 -6.08
N ASP A 84 19.99 -10.20 -5.55
CA ASP A 84 20.67 -10.93 -4.47
C ASP A 84 20.65 -10.18 -3.13
N ARG A 85 19.84 -9.11 -3.01
CA ARG A 85 19.61 -8.40 -1.75
C ARG A 85 18.46 -9.02 -0.96
N TYR A 86 18.51 -8.86 0.37
CA TYR A 86 17.46 -9.30 1.31
C TYR A 86 17.17 -10.81 1.23
N ASN A 87 18.21 -11.62 1.09
CA ASN A 87 18.11 -13.07 0.87
C ASN A 87 17.47 -13.84 2.03
N ASP A 88 17.47 -13.27 3.25
CA ASP A 88 16.82 -13.85 4.43
C ASP A 88 15.30 -13.67 4.44
N ALA A 89 14.78 -12.83 3.52
CA ALA A 89 13.35 -12.61 3.38
C ALA A 89 12.70 -13.79 2.64
N ARG A 90 11.78 -14.47 3.30
CA ARG A 90 11.05 -15.60 2.68
C ARG A 90 10.21 -15.13 1.50
N ILE A 91 10.04 -16.00 0.51
CA ILE A 91 9.04 -15.86 -0.55
C ILE A 91 7.70 -16.31 0.02
N ILE A 92 6.69 -15.44 0.00
CA ILE A 92 5.36 -15.74 0.58
C ILE A 92 4.59 -16.68 -0.33
N PHE A 93 4.50 -16.37 -1.62
CA PHE A 93 3.75 -17.16 -2.60
C PHE A 93 4.65 -18.09 -3.43
N LYS A 94 5.31 -19.05 -2.77
CA LYS A 94 6.27 -19.98 -3.38
C LYS A 94 5.74 -20.79 -4.56
N ASP A 95 4.43 -20.99 -4.63
CA ASP A 95 3.81 -21.73 -5.74
C ASP A 95 3.71 -20.89 -7.02
N PHE A 96 3.87 -19.58 -6.91
CA PHE A 96 3.72 -18.63 -8.03
C PHE A 96 4.99 -17.83 -8.28
N GLU A 97 5.78 -17.55 -7.25
CA GLU A 97 6.97 -16.68 -7.32
C GLU A 97 8.23 -17.46 -6.93
N SER A 98 9.29 -17.25 -7.69
CA SER A 98 10.61 -17.86 -7.43
C SER A 98 11.61 -16.90 -6.78
N SER A 99 11.26 -15.60 -6.70
CA SER A 99 12.08 -14.53 -6.13
C SER A 99 11.17 -13.43 -5.60
N ASN A 100 11.66 -12.64 -4.63
CA ASN A 100 11.04 -11.38 -4.23
C ASN A 100 11.50 -10.20 -5.14
N TRP A 101 12.31 -10.47 -6.17
CA TRP A 101 12.80 -9.50 -7.14
C TRP A 101 12.33 -9.84 -8.54
N SER A 102 11.86 -8.84 -9.28
CA SER A 102 11.50 -8.96 -10.69
C SER A 102 12.18 -7.88 -11.54
N TRP A 103 12.70 -8.29 -12.70
CA TRP A 103 13.33 -7.37 -13.64
C TRP A 103 12.33 -6.51 -14.36
N ASP A 104 12.55 -5.19 -14.37
CA ASP A 104 11.80 -4.24 -15.16
C ASP A 104 12.67 -3.69 -16.31
N ALA A 105 12.35 -4.09 -17.54
CA ALA A 105 13.13 -3.69 -18.72
C ALA A 105 13.03 -2.17 -19.01
N THR A 106 11.94 -1.50 -18.60
CA THR A 106 11.80 -0.05 -18.75
C THR A 106 12.68 0.71 -17.78
N ALA A 107 12.75 0.20 -16.55
CA ALA A 107 13.57 0.77 -15.49
C ALA A 107 15.05 0.39 -15.63
N GLY A 108 15.35 -0.74 -16.31
CA GLY A 108 16.69 -1.31 -16.35
C GLY A 108 17.20 -1.74 -14.97
N ALA A 109 16.31 -2.20 -14.08
CA ALA A 109 16.61 -2.57 -12.70
C ALA A 109 15.58 -3.59 -12.19
N TYR A 110 15.92 -4.26 -11.09
CA TYR A 110 15.00 -5.10 -10.36
C TYR A 110 14.17 -4.25 -9.39
N TYR A 111 12.87 -4.56 -9.26
CA TYR A 111 12.02 -4.03 -8.20
C TYR A 111 11.67 -5.13 -7.21
N TRP A 112 11.53 -4.74 -5.95
CA TRP A 112 11.13 -5.62 -4.87
C TRP A 112 9.61 -5.82 -4.84
N HIS A 113 9.16 -7.03 -4.55
CA HIS A 113 7.78 -7.37 -4.26
C HIS A 113 7.72 -8.48 -3.23
N ARG A 114 6.96 -8.29 -2.20
CA ARG A 114 6.83 -9.28 -1.14
C ARG A 114 5.79 -10.35 -1.47
N PHE A 115 4.82 -9.96 -2.29
CA PHE A 115 3.71 -10.80 -2.76
C PHE A 115 3.90 -11.15 -4.23
N TYR A 116 2.90 -10.95 -5.07
CA TYR A 116 3.04 -11.22 -6.51
C TYR A 116 3.95 -10.22 -7.21
N SER A 117 4.59 -10.67 -8.28
CA SER A 117 5.44 -9.80 -9.12
C SER A 117 4.70 -8.61 -9.75
N HIS A 118 3.38 -8.66 -9.83
CA HIS A 118 2.57 -7.52 -10.25
C HIS A 118 2.16 -6.56 -9.11
N GLN A 119 2.71 -6.77 -7.91
CA GLN A 119 2.47 -5.95 -6.71
C GLN A 119 3.79 -5.38 -6.17
N PRO A 120 4.39 -4.40 -6.86
CA PRO A 120 5.65 -3.79 -6.42
C PRO A 120 5.49 -3.09 -5.07
N ASP A 121 6.44 -3.29 -4.16
CA ASP A 121 6.42 -2.75 -2.82
C ASP A 121 6.82 -1.28 -2.78
N LEU A 122 6.09 -0.51 -1.99
CA LEU A 122 6.33 0.89 -1.73
C LEU A 122 7.57 1.08 -0.84
N ASN A 123 8.41 2.02 -1.17
CA ASN A 123 9.59 2.38 -0.38
C ASN A 123 9.21 3.29 0.80
N TRP A 124 8.98 2.71 1.97
CA TRP A 124 8.62 3.46 3.18
C TRP A 124 9.76 4.29 3.78
N ASP A 125 11.02 4.09 3.38
CA ASP A 125 12.12 5.00 3.68
C ASP A 125 11.95 6.35 3.00
N ASN A 126 11.22 6.39 1.89
CA ASN A 126 10.93 7.63 1.18
C ASN A 126 9.84 8.44 1.89
N ARG A 127 10.18 9.67 2.31
CA ARG A 127 9.24 10.60 2.94
C ARG A 127 8.01 10.92 2.07
N GLU A 128 8.17 10.94 0.76
CA GLU A 128 7.05 11.25 -0.15
C GLU A 128 6.05 10.09 -0.22
N VAL A 129 6.50 8.84 -0.09
CA VAL A 129 5.61 7.67 0.08
C VAL A 129 4.79 7.80 1.35
N ARG A 130 5.45 8.07 2.50
CA ARG A 130 4.74 8.28 3.77
C ARG A 130 3.70 9.39 3.69
N ARG A 131 4.06 10.53 3.06
CA ARG A 131 3.13 11.65 2.84
C ARG A 131 1.95 11.24 1.98
N ALA A 132 2.19 10.53 0.88
CA ALA A 132 1.15 10.08 -0.04
C ALA A 132 0.17 9.11 0.64
N MET A 133 0.69 8.13 1.42
CA MET A 133 -0.14 7.17 2.14
C MET A 133 -0.94 7.83 3.27
N PHE A 134 -0.36 8.81 3.98
CA PHE A 134 -1.11 9.58 4.99
C PHE A 134 -2.23 10.40 4.34
N ALA A 135 -2.02 10.94 3.14
CA ALA A 135 -3.08 11.61 2.39
C ALA A 135 -4.20 10.64 1.93
N VAL A 136 -3.86 9.39 1.60
CA VAL A 136 -4.86 8.34 1.33
C VAL A 136 -5.70 8.06 2.58
N VAL A 137 -5.06 7.91 3.74
CA VAL A 137 -5.74 7.72 5.02
C VAL A 137 -6.68 8.88 5.32
N ASP A 138 -6.19 10.12 5.21
CA ASP A 138 -7.00 11.32 5.40
C ASP A 138 -8.21 11.35 4.46
N PHE A 139 -8.01 11.04 3.19
CA PHE A 139 -9.07 11.04 2.18
C PHE A 139 -10.26 10.15 2.58
N TRP A 140 -9.99 8.94 3.06
CA TRP A 140 -11.06 8.01 3.45
C TRP A 140 -11.69 8.37 4.79
N LEU A 141 -10.92 8.88 5.74
CA LEU A 141 -11.46 9.40 7.00
C LEU A 141 -12.35 10.63 6.78
N ASP A 142 -11.97 11.53 5.86
CA ASP A 142 -12.77 12.68 5.44
C ASP A 142 -14.06 12.25 4.69
N MET A 143 -14.06 11.08 4.07
CA MET A 143 -15.25 10.44 3.49
C MET A 143 -16.22 9.91 4.56
N GLY A 144 -15.81 9.88 5.83
CA GLY A 144 -16.62 9.53 6.99
C GLY A 144 -16.47 8.11 7.51
N VAL A 145 -15.50 7.32 7.00
CA VAL A 145 -15.28 5.96 7.55
C VAL A 145 -14.83 6.02 9.01
N ASP A 146 -15.21 5.04 9.80
CA ASP A 146 -14.95 4.96 11.23
C ASP A 146 -13.60 4.32 11.56
N GLY A 147 -12.97 3.70 10.58
CA GLY A 147 -11.67 3.08 10.75
C GLY A 147 -11.09 2.52 9.46
N LEU A 148 -9.85 2.08 9.56
CA LEU A 148 -9.10 1.47 8.46
C LEU A 148 -8.47 0.16 8.91
N ARG A 149 -8.58 -0.88 8.08
CA ARG A 149 -7.75 -2.08 8.16
C ARG A 149 -6.54 -1.88 7.26
N LEU A 150 -5.36 -1.92 7.84
CA LEU A 150 -4.10 -1.82 7.13
C LEU A 150 -3.62 -3.24 6.81
N ASP A 151 -3.58 -3.55 5.53
CA ASP A 151 -3.10 -4.83 5.03
C ASP A 151 -1.57 -4.88 4.96
N ALA A 152 -1.01 -6.07 5.21
CA ALA A 152 0.41 -6.38 4.99
C ALA A 152 1.39 -5.47 5.75
N VAL A 153 1.02 -4.97 6.93
CA VAL A 153 1.87 -4.05 7.71
C VAL A 153 3.21 -4.64 8.17
N PRO A 154 3.42 -5.95 8.36
CA PRO A 154 4.72 -6.49 8.75
C PRO A 154 5.85 -6.22 7.74
N TYR A 155 5.53 -5.94 6.49
CA TYR A 155 6.45 -6.00 5.34
C TYR A 155 6.89 -4.63 4.80
N LEU A 156 6.63 -3.53 5.52
CA LEU A 156 6.82 -2.16 5.03
C LEU A 156 8.28 -1.74 4.81
N TYR A 157 9.24 -2.41 5.42
CA TYR A 157 10.66 -2.05 5.36
C TYR A 157 11.54 -3.25 5.05
N GLU A 158 12.62 -3.00 4.31
CA GLU A 158 13.64 -3.97 3.95
C GLU A 158 14.97 -3.61 4.61
N GLN A 159 15.63 -4.60 5.22
CA GLN A 159 16.96 -4.44 5.82
C GLN A 159 17.79 -5.70 5.59
N GLU A 160 19.03 -5.52 5.12
CA GLU A 160 19.98 -6.63 4.97
C GLU A 160 20.22 -7.36 6.28
N GLY A 161 20.35 -8.69 6.20
CA GLY A 161 20.58 -9.55 7.36
C GLY A 161 19.35 -9.72 8.25
N THR A 162 18.16 -9.38 7.76
CA THR A 162 16.89 -9.60 8.44
C THR A 162 15.90 -10.32 7.52
N ASN A 163 14.82 -10.85 8.10
CA ASN A 163 13.72 -11.43 7.31
C ASN A 163 12.80 -10.37 6.69
N CYS A 164 13.08 -9.06 6.86
CA CYS A 164 12.25 -7.95 6.41
C CYS A 164 10.80 -8.02 6.93
N GLU A 165 10.60 -8.46 8.16
CA GLU A 165 9.29 -8.57 8.79
C GLU A 165 9.29 -7.92 10.18
N ASN A 166 8.29 -7.09 10.47
CA ASN A 166 8.09 -6.46 11.78
C ASN A 166 9.31 -5.66 12.29
N LEU A 167 10.02 -4.99 11.39
CA LEU A 167 11.17 -4.17 11.78
C LEU A 167 10.75 -3.00 12.69
N PRO A 168 11.66 -2.47 13.51
CA PRO A 168 11.37 -1.32 14.38
C PRO A 168 10.78 -0.12 13.64
N GLU A 169 11.25 0.14 12.43
CA GLU A 169 10.79 1.22 11.55
C GLU A 169 9.30 1.05 11.18
N THR A 170 8.85 -0.18 10.97
CA THR A 170 7.43 -0.52 10.76
C THR A 170 6.58 -0.07 11.95
N HIS A 171 7.00 -0.42 13.17
CA HIS A 171 6.28 0.01 14.37
C HIS A 171 6.29 1.53 14.55
N ASP A 172 7.37 2.19 14.19
CA ASP A 172 7.49 3.65 14.29
C ASP A 172 6.57 4.38 13.31
N VAL A 173 6.46 3.90 12.07
CA VAL A 173 5.53 4.51 11.11
C VAL A 173 4.08 4.28 11.51
N LEU A 174 3.73 3.11 12.05
CA LEU A 174 2.38 2.83 12.55
C LEU A 174 2.01 3.75 13.74
N LYS A 175 2.94 3.97 14.67
CA LYS A 175 2.76 4.96 15.76
C LYS A 175 2.56 6.38 15.23
N ARG A 176 3.35 6.79 14.22
CA ARG A 176 3.21 8.11 13.57
C ARG A 176 1.86 8.25 12.87
N LEU A 177 1.41 7.20 12.19
CA LEU A 177 0.09 7.18 11.56
C LEU A 177 -1.02 7.31 12.61
N ARG A 178 -0.94 6.56 13.72
CA ARG A 178 -1.90 6.68 14.82
C ARG A 178 -1.93 8.09 15.39
N LEU A 179 -0.77 8.67 15.68
CA LEU A 179 -0.67 10.06 16.17
C LEU A 179 -1.21 11.10 15.17
N HIS A 180 -1.00 10.86 13.88
CA HIS A 180 -1.55 11.73 12.84
C HIS A 180 -3.09 11.69 12.86
N MET A 181 -3.66 10.50 12.95
CA MET A 181 -5.12 10.35 13.03
C MET A 181 -5.69 10.96 14.30
N ASP A 182 -5.09 10.72 15.46
CA ASP A 182 -5.56 11.23 16.75
C ASP A 182 -5.58 12.76 16.84
N ARG A 183 -4.70 13.43 16.06
CA ARG A 183 -4.66 14.90 15.99
C ARG A 183 -5.77 15.50 15.13
N LYS A 184 -6.32 14.73 14.19
CA LYS A 184 -7.27 15.24 13.18
C LYS A 184 -8.68 14.68 13.36
N TYR A 185 -8.79 13.48 13.90
CA TYR A 185 -10.05 12.74 13.93
C TYR A 185 -10.31 12.15 15.30
N GLU A 186 -11.55 12.19 15.73
CA GLU A 186 -12.01 11.57 16.97
C GLU A 186 -12.64 10.20 16.68
N ASN A 187 -12.47 9.26 17.60
CA ASN A 187 -13.12 7.93 17.55
C ASN A 187 -12.90 7.16 16.24
N ARG A 188 -11.64 7.13 15.76
CA ARG A 188 -11.24 6.36 14.59
C ARG A 188 -10.38 5.16 14.97
N MET A 189 -10.67 4.02 14.34
CA MET A 189 -9.96 2.77 14.59
C MET A 189 -8.89 2.51 13.52
N LEU A 190 -7.79 1.92 13.94
CA LEU A 190 -6.86 1.21 13.05
C LEU A 190 -6.83 -0.26 13.45
N LEU A 191 -6.93 -1.13 12.47
CA LEU A 191 -6.71 -2.55 12.57
C LEU A 191 -5.52 -2.90 11.67
N ALA A 192 -4.52 -3.57 12.20
CA ALA A 192 -3.32 -3.98 11.47
C ALA A 192 -3.33 -5.49 11.25
N GLU A 193 -2.89 -5.90 10.06
CA GLU A 193 -2.70 -7.32 9.69
C GLU A 193 -1.35 -7.53 9.02
#